data_e44bc4b28b14a8f17f6b71a4e9342938
#
_entry.id   e44bc4b28b14a8f17f6b71a4e9342938
#
_cell.length_a   1.000
_cell.length_b   1.000
_cell.length_c   1.000
_cell.angle_alpha   90.00
_cell.angle_beta   90.00
_cell.angle_gamma   90.00
#
_symmetry.space_group_name_H-M   'P 1'
#
loop_
_entity.id
_entity.type
_entity.pdbx_description
1 polymer ?
#
loop_
_entity_poly.entity_id
_entity_poly.type
_entity_poly.pdbx_seq_one_letter_code
_entity_poly.pdbx_strand_id
1 'polypeptide(L)'
;MNKIELLAPAGNLEILKTAIDNGADAVYIGGENFSARAYADNFTDDQIIEGIKYAHIRGSKVYVTINTMAHDEEISEILAFVDFLYLNDVDALIVADYGLINLFKNRYPLGSSETG
;
A
#
# COMPACT_ATOMS: atom_id res chain seq x y z
N MET A 1 1.25 27.70 -1.79
CA MET A 1 -0.01 27.35 -1.18
C MET A 1 -0.12 25.85 -0.92
N ASN A 2 -0.54 25.51 0.26
CA ASN A 2 -0.65 24.11 0.64
C ASN A 2 -1.91 23.50 0.11
N LYS A 3 -1.78 22.29 -0.36
CA LYS A 3 -2.91 21.53 -0.85
C LYS A 3 -3.25 20.45 0.16
N ILE A 4 -4.53 20.30 0.42
CA ILE A 4 -5.00 19.21 1.27
C ILE A 4 -5.19 18.00 0.41
N GLU A 5 -4.52 16.90 0.79
CA GLU A 5 -4.72 15.64 0.09
C GLU A 5 -5.93 14.92 0.62
N LEU A 6 -6.75 14.44 -0.28
CA LEU A 6 -7.91 13.65 0.09
C LEU A 6 -7.57 12.18 -0.06
N LEU A 7 -7.60 11.47 1.05
CA LEU A 7 -7.30 10.05 1.11
C LEU A 7 -8.59 9.28 1.30
N ALA A 8 -8.76 8.21 0.57
CA ALA A 8 -9.95 7.38 0.67
C ALA A 8 -9.57 5.94 0.88
N PRO A 9 -10.30 5.20 1.70
CA PRO A 9 -10.04 3.77 1.85
C PRO A 9 -10.62 2.99 0.69
N ALA A 10 -10.00 1.86 0.37
CA ALA A 10 -10.50 0.99 -0.67
C ALA A 10 -10.38 -0.46 -0.23
N GLY A 11 -11.52 -1.13 -0.12
CA GLY A 11 -11.54 -2.53 0.28
C GLY A 11 -11.41 -3.49 -0.89
N ASN A 12 -11.62 -3.02 -2.11
CA ASN A 12 -11.47 -3.85 -3.30
C ASN A 12 -11.20 -2.95 -4.49
N LEU A 13 -10.99 -3.57 -5.64
CA LEU A 13 -10.61 -2.84 -6.84
C LEU A 13 -11.69 -1.87 -7.31
N GLU A 14 -12.95 -2.28 -7.24
CA GLU A 14 -14.04 -1.40 -7.68
C GLU A 14 -14.13 -0.16 -6.83
N ILE A 15 -14.00 -0.32 -5.52
CA ILE A 15 -14.02 0.82 -4.62
C ILE A 15 -12.83 1.72 -4.88
N LEU A 16 -11.66 1.12 -5.15
CA LEU A 16 -10.47 1.89 -5.47
C LEU A 16 -10.71 2.78 -6.69
N LYS A 17 -11.25 2.20 -7.75
CA LYS A 17 -11.51 2.96 -8.97
C LYS A 17 -12.54 4.04 -8.73
N THR A 18 -13.59 3.72 -7.98
CA THR A 18 -14.64 4.70 -7.69
C THR A 18 -14.07 5.89 -6.91
N ALA A 19 -13.22 5.61 -5.92
CA ALA A 19 -12.64 6.69 -5.13
C ALA A 19 -11.79 7.61 -6.01
N ILE A 20 -10.98 7.03 -6.87
CA ILE A 20 -10.13 7.81 -7.77
C ILE A 20 -10.99 8.61 -8.75
N ASP A 21 -12.03 7.99 -9.29
CA ASP A 21 -12.92 8.67 -10.24
C ASP A 21 -13.64 9.84 -9.59
N ASN A 22 -13.82 9.80 -8.28
CA ASN A 22 -14.46 10.88 -7.54
C ASN A 22 -13.48 11.90 -6.99
N GLY A 23 -12.22 11.81 -7.35
CA GLY A 23 -11.27 12.85 -7.04
C GLY A 23 -10.33 12.60 -5.87
N ALA A 24 -10.27 11.38 -5.37
CA ALA A 24 -9.30 11.08 -4.32
C ALA A 24 -7.89 11.29 -4.83
N ASP A 25 -7.07 11.96 -4.04
CA ASP A 25 -5.67 12.16 -4.36
C ASP A 25 -4.88 10.88 -4.14
N ALA A 26 -5.31 10.09 -3.19
CA ALA A 26 -4.69 8.80 -2.92
C ALA A 26 -5.73 7.87 -2.33
N VAL A 27 -5.53 6.59 -2.53
CA VAL A 27 -6.34 5.57 -1.88
C VAL A 27 -5.43 4.70 -1.04
N TYR A 28 -5.95 4.23 0.08
CA TYR A 28 -5.18 3.29 0.88
C TYR A 28 -5.93 1.97 0.98
N ILE A 29 -5.17 0.91 0.89
CA ILE A 29 -5.67 -0.45 0.93
C ILE A 29 -5.27 -1.03 2.28
N GLY A 30 -6.25 -1.65 2.95
CA GLY A 30 -5.99 -2.29 4.21
C GLY A 30 -6.78 -1.67 5.33
N GLY A 31 -6.61 -2.22 6.51
CA GLY A 31 -7.32 -1.74 7.68
C GLY A 31 -6.58 -2.16 8.93
N GLU A 32 -7.30 -2.13 10.04
CA GLU A 32 -6.68 -2.32 11.34
C GLU A 32 -6.00 -3.65 11.50
N ASN A 33 -6.59 -4.69 11.00
CA ASN A 33 -6.09 -6.04 11.22
C ASN A 33 -5.69 -6.70 9.92
N PHE A 34 -5.11 -5.93 9.03
CA PHE A 34 -4.83 -6.41 7.71
C PHE A 34 -3.49 -7.12 7.66
N SER A 35 -3.49 -8.34 7.19
CA SER A 35 -2.28 -9.13 6.99
C SER A 35 -2.14 -9.43 5.50
N ALA A 36 -0.98 -9.93 5.12
CA ALA A 36 -0.77 -10.31 3.72
C ALA A 36 -1.80 -11.33 3.25
N ARG A 37 -2.27 -12.20 4.14
CA ARG A 37 -3.30 -13.17 3.79
C ARG A 37 -4.64 -12.52 3.53
N ALA A 38 -4.99 -11.55 4.35
CA ALA A 38 -6.27 -10.88 4.22
C ALA A 38 -6.37 -10.12 2.90
N TYR A 39 -5.25 -9.63 2.39
CA TYR A 39 -5.27 -8.97 1.10
C TYR A 39 -5.73 -9.91 0.00
N ALA A 40 -5.29 -11.16 0.04
CA ALA A 40 -5.62 -12.12 -1.01
C ALA A 40 -7.12 -12.33 -1.15
N ASP A 41 -7.88 -12.12 -0.08
CA ASP A 41 -9.33 -12.29 -0.12
C ASP A 41 -10.02 -11.15 -0.84
N ASN A 42 -9.44 -9.96 -0.82
CA ASN A 42 -10.07 -8.75 -1.34
C ASN A 42 -9.42 -8.22 -2.60
N PHE A 43 -8.14 -8.44 -2.73
CA PHE A 43 -7.37 -8.03 -3.91
C PHE A 43 -6.49 -9.19 -4.34
N THR A 44 -6.67 -9.67 -5.55
CA THR A 44 -5.67 -10.57 -6.12
C THR A 44 -4.45 -9.75 -6.49
N ASP A 45 -3.34 -10.42 -6.74
CA ASP A 45 -2.13 -9.73 -7.17
C ASP A 45 -2.39 -8.91 -8.43
N ASP A 46 -3.12 -9.50 -9.38
CA ASP A 46 -3.44 -8.78 -10.62
C ASP A 46 -4.28 -7.54 -10.35
N GLN A 47 -5.20 -7.62 -9.39
CA GLN A 47 -6.03 -6.48 -9.05
C GLN A 47 -5.24 -5.38 -8.38
N ILE A 48 -4.25 -5.74 -7.57
CA ILE A 48 -3.37 -4.74 -6.97
C ILE A 48 -2.59 -4.02 -8.07
N ILE A 49 -2.03 -4.77 -8.99
CA ILE A 49 -1.29 -4.18 -10.12
C ILE A 49 -2.20 -3.28 -10.91
N GLU A 50 -3.40 -3.75 -11.22
CA GLU A 50 -4.35 -2.95 -11.98
C GLU A 50 -4.71 -1.67 -11.25
N GLY A 51 -4.92 -1.76 -9.94
CA GLY A 51 -5.28 -0.59 -9.13
C GLY A 51 -4.18 0.45 -9.12
N ILE A 52 -2.94 0.00 -8.96
CA ILE A 52 -1.80 0.93 -8.96
C ILE A 52 -1.70 1.63 -10.31
N LYS A 53 -1.83 0.88 -11.39
CA LYS A 53 -1.77 1.47 -12.73
C LYS A 53 -2.93 2.43 -12.98
N TYR A 54 -4.12 2.03 -12.57
CA TYR A 54 -5.30 2.88 -12.73
C TYR A 54 -5.11 4.22 -12.02
N ALA A 55 -4.58 4.16 -10.80
CA ALA A 55 -4.34 5.36 -10.02
C ALA A 55 -3.27 6.23 -10.67
N HIS A 56 -2.17 5.63 -11.04
CA HIS A 56 -1.04 6.40 -11.56
C HIS A 56 -1.36 7.09 -12.88
N ILE A 57 -2.09 6.43 -13.75
CA ILE A 57 -2.50 7.04 -15.02
C ILE A 57 -3.31 8.31 -14.75
N ARG A 58 -4.05 8.34 -13.66
CA ARG A 58 -4.91 9.47 -13.32
C ARG A 58 -4.27 10.45 -12.34
N GLY A 59 -3.00 10.24 -12.03
CA GLY A 59 -2.29 11.15 -11.13
C GLY A 59 -2.56 10.93 -9.66
N SER A 60 -3.15 9.80 -9.30
CA SER A 60 -3.43 9.48 -7.91
C SER A 60 -2.41 8.48 -7.39
N LYS A 61 -2.36 8.33 -6.06
CA LYS A 61 -1.39 7.46 -5.41
C LYS A 61 -2.08 6.30 -4.72
N VAL A 62 -1.33 5.24 -4.49
CA VAL A 62 -1.84 4.08 -3.77
C VAL A 62 -0.92 3.81 -2.58
N TYR A 63 -1.51 3.79 -1.40
CA TYR A 63 -0.82 3.45 -0.16
C TYR A 63 -1.36 2.12 0.33
N VAL A 64 -0.50 1.32 0.94
CA VAL A 64 -0.91 0.01 1.44
C VAL A 64 -0.56 -0.06 2.93
N THR A 65 -1.54 -0.44 3.72
CA THR A 65 -1.37 -0.58 5.16
C THR A 65 -0.83 -1.97 5.47
N ILE A 66 0.29 -2.03 6.12
CA ILE A 66 0.85 -3.26 6.63
C ILE A 66 0.72 -3.21 8.14
N ASN A 67 -0.29 -3.84 8.65
CA ASN A 67 -0.60 -3.76 10.06
C ASN A 67 -0.81 -5.17 10.59
N THR A 68 0.28 -5.80 10.93
CA THR A 68 0.21 -7.16 11.42
C THR A 68 0.60 -7.21 12.87
N MET A 69 -0.08 -8.06 13.57
CA MET A 69 0.26 -8.36 14.96
C MET A 69 1.26 -9.52 14.95
N ALA A 70 2.18 -9.41 14.18
CA ALA A 70 3.31 -10.24 13.98
C ALA A 70 3.37 -11.53 14.80
N HIS A 71 2.86 -12.55 14.25
CA HIS A 71 3.31 -13.88 14.60
C HIS A 71 4.49 -14.19 13.70
N ASP A 72 5.47 -14.84 14.26
CA ASP A 72 6.73 -15.03 13.57
C ASP A 72 6.59 -15.66 12.19
N GLU A 73 5.64 -16.57 12.07
CA GLU A 73 5.47 -17.30 10.83
C GLU A 73 5.03 -16.40 9.67
N GLU A 74 4.59 -15.19 9.98
CA GLU A 74 4.08 -14.30 8.94
C GLU A 74 5.12 -13.35 8.38
N ILE A 75 6.30 -13.31 8.97
CA ILE A 75 7.30 -12.35 8.52
C ILE A 75 7.70 -12.60 7.06
N SER A 76 7.95 -13.85 6.69
CA SER A 76 8.35 -14.13 5.32
C SER A 76 7.24 -13.80 4.33
N GLU A 77 5.99 -14.02 4.72
CA GLU A 77 4.86 -13.67 3.87
C GLU A 77 4.74 -12.17 3.71
N ILE A 78 4.96 -11.43 4.80
CA ILE A 78 4.92 -9.98 4.74
C ILE A 78 6.01 -9.46 3.82
N LEU A 79 7.21 -9.99 3.94
CA LEU A 79 8.33 -9.54 3.11
C LEU A 79 8.06 -9.85 1.64
N ALA A 80 7.51 -11.03 1.35
CA ALA A 80 7.18 -11.37 -0.03
C ALA A 80 6.13 -10.41 -0.59
N PHE A 81 5.13 -10.07 0.21
CA PHE A 81 4.09 -9.16 -0.22
C PHE A 81 4.64 -7.76 -0.44
N VAL A 82 5.48 -7.28 0.48
CA VAL A 82 6.05 -5.95 0.34
C VAL A 82 7.02 -5.89 -0.83
N ASP A 83 7.79 -6.95 -1.08
CA ASP A 83 8.63 -7.02 -2.27
C ASP A 83 7.77 -6.86 -3.54
N PHE A 84 6.64 -7.56 -3.57
CA PHE A 84 5.71 -7.47 -4.69
C PHE A 84 5.21 -6.04 -4.88
N LEU A 85 4.82 -5.39 -3.79
CA LEU A 85 4.35 -4.01 -3.85
C LEU A 85 5.45 -3.07 -4.32
N TYR A 86 6.64 -3.26 -3.81
CA TYR A 86 7.77 -2.42 -4.17
C TYR A 86 8.07 -2.52 -5.67
N LEU A 87 8.03 -3.74 -6.20
CA LEU A 87 8.31 -3.96 -7.62
C LEU A 87 7.22 -3.42 -8.53
N ASN A 88 6.03 -3.18 -7.98
CA ASN A 88 4.91 -2.67 -8.76
C ASN A 88 4.60 -1.21 -8.45
N ASP A 89 5.57 -0.50 -7.88
CA ASP A 89 5.53 0.95 -7.75
C ASP A 89 4.46 1.48 -6.80
N VAL A 90 4.18 0.73 -5.73
CA VAL A 90 3.32 1.29 -4.68
C VAL A 90 3.94 2.59 -4.17
N ASP A 91 3.10 3.55 -3.84
CA ASP A 91 3.59 4.88 -3.49
C ASP A 91 4.06 4.99 -2.05
N ALA A 92 3.44 4.24 -1.14
CA ALA A 92 3.86 4.26 0.25
C ALA A 92 3.28 3.08 0.99
N LEU A 93 3.93 2.73 2.08
CA LEU A 93 3.43 1.77 3.04
C LEU A 93 3.06 2.52 4.30
N ILE A 94 1.93 2.17 4.88
CA ILE A 94 1.51 2.72 6.17
C ILE A 94 1.76 1.63 7.20
N VAL A 95 2.68 1.86 8.10
CA VAL A 95 3.16 0.84 9.03
C VAL A 95 3.13 1.39 10.44
N ALA A 96 2.42 0.70 11.32
CA ALA A 96 2.34 1.11 12.72
C ALA A 96 3.36 0.41 13.62
N ASP A 97 3.83 -0.74 13.20
CA ASP A 97 4.76 -1.54 14.00
C ASP A 97 6.18 -1.07 13.79
N TYR A 98 6.83 -0.62 14.85
CA TYR A 98 8.17 -0.05 14.74
C TYR A 98 9.20 -1.09 14.29
N GLY A 99 9.00 -2.36 14.68
CA GLY A 99 9.89 -3.41 14.22
C GLY A 99 9.85 -3.59 12.72
N LEU A 100 8.63 -3.53 12.16
CA LEU A 100 8.49 -3.61 10.71
C LEU A 100 9.06 -2.40 10.01
N ILE A 101 8.89 -1.21 10.60
CA ILE A 101 9.49 -0.01 10.02
C ILE A 101 10.99 -0.19 9.89
N ASN A 102 11.63 -0.63 10.96
CA ASN A 102 13.06 -0.83 10.95
C ASN A 102 13.48 -1.87 9.91
N LEU A 103 12.73 -2.96 9.84
CA LEU A 103 13.01 -4.02 8.89
C LEU A 103 12.92 -3.52 7.45
N PHE A 104 11.87 -2.77 7.13
CA PHE A 104 11.67 -2.28 5.78
C PHE A 104 12.71 -1.23 5.40
N LYS A 105 13.08 -0.38 6.34
CA LYS A 105 14.10 0.64 6.05
C LYS A 105 15.46 0.02 5.72
N ASN A 106 15.74 -1.12 6.31
CA ASN A 106 16.98 -1.80 6.02
C ASN A 106 16.93 -2.62 4.73
N ARG A 107 15.74 -2.96 4.27
CA ARG A 107 15.57 -3.80 3.10
C ARG A 107 15.40 -3.01 1.81
N TYR A 108 14.79 -1.83 1.89
CA TYR A 108 14.46 -1.05 0.70
C TYR A 108 15.12 0.32 0.74
N PRO A 109 15.52 0.85 -0.42
CA PRO A 109 16.06 2.21 -0.49
C PRO A 109 14.91 3.20 -0.45
N LEU A 110 14.37 3.39 0.75
CA LEU A 110 13.19 4.23 0.90
C LEU A 110 13.55 5.69 0.81
N GLY A 111 12.74 6.32 0.09
CA GLY A 111 12.63 7.73 0.11
C GLY A 111 13.82 8.53 -0.06
N SER A 112 14.55 8.03 0.09
CA SER A 112 15.44 8.78 0.11
C SER A 112 15.80 9.41 -0.98
N SER A 113 15.60 9.27 -1.33
CA SER A 113 15.95 9.80 -1.97
C SER A 113 15.64 10.79 -2.35
N GLU A 114 15.25 10.97 -2.23
CA GLU A 114 15.01 11.81 -2.58
C GLU A 114 15.33 12.68 -2.12
N THR A 115 15.53 12.72 -1.86
CA THR A 115 15.72 13.48 -1.45
C THR A 115 16.52 13.84 -1.49
N GLY A 116 16.67 13.71 -1.82
CA GLY A 116 17.16 13.95 -2.02
C GLY A 116 17.27 14.25 -1.91
#